data_9ea9173ff5b72c984d65360a32bb0fe5
#
_entry.id   9ea9173ff5b72c984d65360a32bb0fe5
#
_cell.length_a   1.000
_cell.length_b   1.000
_cell.length_c   1.000
_cell.angle_alpha   90.00
_cell.angle_beta   90.00
_cell.angle_gamma   90.00
#
_symmetry.space_group_name_H-M   'P 1'
#
loop_
_entity.id
_entity.type
_entity.pdbx_description
1 polymer ?
#
loop_
_entity_poly.entity_id
_entity_poly.type
_entity_poly.pdbx_seq_one_letter_code
_entity_poly.pdbx_strand_id
1 'polypeptide(L)'
;SVVGEMGMYPLEEAVKLAESFSTRLFVHSTNPPGTMDELVSYLRKGDVLCHMYHGEGENILGKNGITPGIQKARERGVIFDVSQGQGNFSIPIAMEAIKEGFLPDTISTDLNIENWNHPYIFSLLLTMSKLMAMGMSFEEVIRRVTSTAAEIYGEAGKMGTLAEGTCADITILECQQKEVLFRDKYHNELIGNSLLMPMATIIDGQLFY
;
A
#
# COMPACT_ATOMS: atom_id res chain seq x y z
N SER A 1 -13.91 7.76 -11.76
CA SER A 1 -12.62 8.35 -12.16
C SER A 1 -12.72 9.87 -12.22
N VAL A 2 -11.72 10.59 -11.73
CA VAL A 2 -11.64 12.07 -11.83
C VAL A 2 -11.22 12.54 -13.23
N VAL A 3 -10.69 11.66 -14.07
CA VAL A 3 -10.26 11.98 -15.44
C VAL A 3 -11.43 12.05 -16.44
N GLY A 4 -12.62 11.58 -16.04
CA GLY A 4 -13.83 11.69 -16.86
C GLY A 4 -13.68 11.08 -18.25
N GLU A 5 -14.08 11.82 -19.27
CA GLU A 5 -14.04 11.38 -20.68
C GLU A 5 -12.65 11.34 -21.31
N MET A 6 -11.60 11.80 -20.60
CA MET A 6 -10.23 11.79 -21.13
C MET A 6 -9.61 10.38 -21.21
N GLY A 7 -10.26 9.37 -20.62
CA GLY A 7 -9.75 8.00 -20.64
C GLY A 7 -8.34 7.87 -20.07
N MET A 8 -7.46 7.15 -20.74
CA MET A 8 -6.05 6.98 -20.34
C MET A 8 -5.13 8.09 -20.79
N TYR A 9 -5.59 9.06 -21.58
CA TYR A 9 -4.75 10.14 -22.10
C TYR A 9 -3.95 10.89 -21.03
N PRO A 10 -4.52 11.27 -19.85
CA PRO A 10 -3.73 11.91 -18.81
C PRO A 10 -2.59 11.05 -18.27
N LEU A 11 -2.77 9.73 -18.24
CA LEU A 11 -1.72 8.79 -17.82
C LEU A 11 -0.61 8.71 -18.88
N GLU A 12 -0.97 8.64 -20.16
CA GLU A 12 0.01 8.65 -21.26
C GLU A 12 0.90 9.90 -21.23
N GLU A 13 0.30 11.08 -21.04
CA GLU A 13 1.05 12.34 -20.95
C GLU A 13 1.92 12.38 -19.67
N ALA A 14 1.40 11.89 -18.54
CA ALA A 14 2.18 11.78 -17.31
C ALA A 14 3.39 10.84 -17.46
N VAL A 15 3.26 9.73 -18.18
CA VAL A 15 4.38 8.83 -18.47
C VAL A 15 5.46 9.53 -19.29
N LYS A 16 5.09 10.20 -20.39
CA LYS A 16 6.03 10.98 -21.24
C LYS A 16 6.77 12.04 -20.44
N LEU A 17 6.03 12.76 -19.58
CA LEU A 17 6.60 13.80 -18.72
C LEU A 17 7.59 13.18 -17.70
N ALA A 18 7.19 12.13 -17.02
CA ALA A 18 8.03 11.43 -16.05
C ALA A 18 9.30 10.85 -16.68
N GLU A 19 9.23 10.39 -17.94
CA GLU A 19 10.40 9.97 -18.71
C GLU A 19 11.37 11.13 -18.95
N SER A 20 10.84 12.28 -19.37
CA SER A 20 11.66 13.47 -19.64
C SER A 20 12.41 13.99 -18.41
N PHE A 21 11.85 13.80 -17.22
CA PHE A 21 12.46 14.17 -15.94
C PHE A 21 13.20 13.01 -15.24
N SER A 22 13.24 11.83 -15.84
CA SER A 22 13.83 10.62 -15.24
C SER A 22 13.28 10.36 -13.82
N THR A 23 11.98 10.57 -13.64
CA THR A 23 11.28 10.37 -12.36
C THR A 23 10.25 9.24 -12.47
N ARG A 24 9.79 8.73 -11.33
CA ARG A 24 8.72 7.73 -11.24
C ARG A 24 7.35 8.39 -11.11
N LEU A 25 6.32 7.63 -11.44
CA LEU A 25 4.94 8.01 -11.23
C LEU A 25 4.36 7.33 -9.99
N PHE A 26 3.44 8.04 -9.33
CA PHE A 26 2.51 7.47 -8.37
C PHE A 26 1.11 7.60 -8.96
N VAL A 27 0.47 6.47 -9.24
CA VAL A 27 -0.79 6.44 -9.97
C VAL A 27 -1.91 5.98 -9.05
N HIS A 28 -2.87 6.88 -8.83
CA HIS A 28 -4.12 6.57 -8.14
C HIS A 28 -4.98 5.68 -9.05
N SER A 29 -5.26 4.45 -8.64
CA SER A 29 -5.90 3.45 -9.50
C SER A 29 -7.40 3.24 -9.27
N THR A 30 -7.99 3.85 -8.24
CA THR A 30 -9.39 3.64 -7.87
C THR A 30 -10.34 4.09 -8.98
N ASN A 31 -11.23 3.20 -9.40
CA ASN A 31 -12.20 3.43 -10.46
C ASN A 31 -11.55 3.95 -11.76
N PRO A 32 -10.67 3.16 -12.41
CA PRO A 32 -9.99 3.60 -13.62
C PRO A 32 -10.97 3.79 -14.79
N PRO A 33 -10.62 4.60 -15.79
CA PRO A 33 -11.47 4.83 -16.95
C PRO A 33 -11.54 3.65 -17.95
N GLY A 34 -10.73 2.61 -17.73
CA GLY A 34 -10.66 1.38 -18.51
C GLY A 34 -10.37 0.19 -17.60
N THR A 35 -9.81 -0.90 -18.15
CA THR A 35 -9.42 -2.05 -17.35
C THR A 35 -8.15 -1.79 -16.55
N MET A 36 -7.95 -2.52 -15.44
CA MET A 36 -6.70 -2.46 -14.69
C MET A 36 -5.52 -2.96 -15.52
N ASP A 37 -5.71 -3.99 -16.34
CA ASP A 37 -4.67 -4.50 -17.25
C ASP A 37 -4.22 -3.43 -18.25
N GLU A 38 -5.15 -2.63 -18.76
CA GLU A 38 -4.85 -1.49 -19.62
C GLU A 38 -4.07 -0.42 -18.85
N LEU A 39 -4.56 0.00 -17.68
CA LEU A 39 -3.89 1.01 -16.84
C LEU A 39 -2.45 0.62 -16.55
N VAL A 40 -2.23 -0.60 -16.05
CA VAL A 40 -0.86 -1.03 -15.68
C VAL A 40 0.04 -1.26 -16.88
N SER A 41 -0.51 -1.39 -18.11
CA SER A 41 0.30 -1.52 -19.31
C SER A 41 1.13 -0.25 -19.62
N TYR A 42 0.68 0.91 -19.19
CA TYR A 42 1.40 2.18 -19.29
C TYR A 42 2.51 2.34 -18.26
N LEU A 43 2.43 1.60 -17.11
CA LEU A 43 3.39 1.78 -16.02
C LEU A 43 4.74 1.13 -16.33
N ARG A 44 5.80 1.86 -15.99
CA ARG A 44 7.18 1.48 -16.19
C ARG A 44 7.76 0.82 -14.94
N LYS A 45 8.92 0.20 -15.07
CA LYS A 45 9.70 -0.25 -13.92
C LYS A 45 9.92 0.90 -12.93
N GLY A 46 9.53 0.70 -11.67
CA GLY A 46 9.68 1.67 -10.60
C GLY A 46 8.50 2.64 -10.44
N ASP A 47 7.54 2.68 -11.37
CA ASP A 47 6.28 3.40 -11.16
C ASP A 47 5.44 2.70 -10.10
N VAL A 48 4.64 3.46 -9.36
CA VAL A 48 3.87 2.97 -8.20
C VAL A 48 2.37 2.97 -8.51
N LEU A 49 1.74 1.81 -8.42
CA LEU A 49 0.29 1.67 -8.41
C LEU A 49 -0.22 1.81 -6.97
N CYS A 50 -0.82 2.95 -6.64
CA CYS A 50 -1.46 3.20 -5.35
C CYS A 50 -2.85 2.56 -5.28
N HIS A 51 -3.31 2.26 -4.05
CA HIS A 51 -4.64 1.68 -3.80
C HIS A 51 -4.85 0.31 -4.46
N MET A 52 -3.82 -0.54 -4.47
CA MET A 52 -3.88 -1.82 -5.17
C MET A 52 -5.07 -2.70 -4.77
N TYR A 53 -5.60 -2.53 -3.55
CA TYR A 53 -6.73 -3.32 -3.02
C TYR A 53 -8.07 -2.56 -3.06
N HIS A 54 -8.22 -1.54 -3.90
CA HIS A 54 -9.52 -0.88 -4.03
C HIS A 54 -10.60 -1.82 -4.59
N GLY A 55 -11.85 -1.57 -4.26
CA GLY A 55 -12.99 -2.36 -4.71
C GLY A 55 -13.99 -1.59 -5.59
N GLU A 56 -13.59 -0.43 -6.15
CA GLU A 56 -14.45 0.41 -6.95
C GLU A 56 -14.09 0.33 -8.44
N GLY A 57 -15.04 -0.06 -9.27
CA GLY A 57 -14.80 -0.31 -10.69
C GLY A 57 -13.92 -1.53 -10.93
N GLU A 58 -13.15 -1.49 -12.02
CA GLU A 58 -12.16 -2.51 -12.36
C GLU A 58 -11.02 -2.50 -11.31
N ASN A 59 -10.58 -3.68 -10.90
CA ASN A 59 -9.55 -3.87 -9.87
C ASN A 59 -8.56 -4.97 -10.29
N ILE A 60 -7.64 -5.35 -9.40
CA ILE A 60 -6.57 -6.32 -9.71
C ILE A 60 -7.06 -7.75 -9.92
N LEU A 61 -8.30 -8.07 -9.53
CA LEU A 61 -8.88 -9.42 -9.66
C LEU A 61 -9.74 -9.53 -10.92
N GLY A 62 -9.53 -10.61 -11.66
CA GLY A 62 -10.43 -11.09 -12.70
C GLY A 62 -11.28 -12.26 -12.21
N LYS A 63 -11.91 -12.97 -13.14
CA LYS A 63 -12.75 -14.16 -12.81
C LYS A 63 -11.96 -15.31 -12.18
N ASN A 64 -10.67 -15.40 -12.43
CA ASN A 64 -9.81 -16.52 -12.03
C ASN A 64 -8.63 -16.04 -11.15
N GLY A 65 -8.81 -15.00 -10.35
CA GLY A 65 -7.77 -14.44 -9.49
C GLY A 65 -7.07 -13.22 -10.10
N ILE A 66 -5.82 -12.98 -9.73
CA ILE A 66 -5.03 -11.84 -10.23
C ILE A 66 -4.95 -11.85 -11.76
N THR A 67 -5.26 -10.70 -12.37
CA THR A 67 -5.30 -10.61 -13.83
C THR A 67 -3.92 -10.74 -14.45
N PRO A 68 -3.81 -11.26 -15.71
CA PRO A 68 -2.52 -11.42 -16.37
C PRO A 68 -1.74 -10.12 -16.58
N GLY A 69 -2.44 -8.99 -16.80
CA GLY A 69 -1.80 -7.68 -16.94
C GLY A 69 -1.13 -7.23 -15.65
N ILE A 70 -1.79 -7.44 -14.50
CA ILE A 70 -1.25 -7.17 -13.17
C ILE A 70 -0.01 -8.02 -12.88
N GLN A 71 -0.04 -9.32 -13.20
CA GLN A 71 1.13 -10.19 -13.04
C GLN A 71 2.33 -9.72 -13.88
N LYS A 72 2.09 -9.43 -15.17
CA LYS A 72 3.12 -8.89 -16.08
C LYS A 72 3.66 -7.53 -15.62
N ALA A 73 2.81 -6.68 -15.04
CA ALA A 73 3.26 -5.41 -14.49
C ALA A 73 4.22 -5.61 -13.30
N ARG A 74 3.93 -6.56 -12.41
CA ARG A 74 4.84 -6.95 -11.32
C ARG A 74 6.18 -7.49 -11.86
N GLU A 75 6.15 -8.40 -12.83
CA GLU A 75 7.35 -8.94 -13.45
C GLU A 75 8.20 -7.84 -14.10
N ARG A 76 7.56 -6.82 -14.67
CA ARG A 76 8.22 -5.63 -15.23
C ARG A 76 8.82 -4.72 -14.17
N GLY A 77 8.44 -4.87 -12.90
CA GLY A 77 8.93 -4.09 -11.77
C GLY A 77 8.09 -2.86 -11.44
N VAL A 78 6.80 -2.87 -11.78
CA VAL A 78 5.82 -1.93 -11.21
C VAL A 78 5.67 -2.24 -9.73
N ILE A 79 5.64 -1.21 -8.90
CA ILE A 79 5.51 -1.28 -7.45
C ILE A 79 4.03 -1.19 -7.09
N PHE A 80 3.58 -2.07 -6.20
CA PHE A 80 2.20 -2.12 -5.74
C PHE A 80 2.13 -1.66 -4.29
N ASP A 81 1.46 -0.54 -4.05
CA ASP A 81 1.30 0.04 -2.73
C ASP A 81 -0.13 -0.07 -2.21
N VAL A 82 -0.27 -0.35 -0.92
CA VAL A 82 -1.60 -0.45 -0.28
C VAL A 82 -2.34 0.87 -0.34
N SER A 83 -1.69 1.98 0.02
CA SER A 83 -2.29 3.32 0.07
C SER A 83 -3.73 3.27 0.59
N GLN A 84 -3.96 2.75 1.79
CA GLN A 84 -5.29 2.26 2.22
C GLN A 84 -6.41 3.26 1.96
N GLY A 85 -6.23 4.53 2.31
CA GLY A 85 -7.22 5.58 2.15
C GLY A 85 -8.56 5.30 2.85
N GLN A 86 -9.40 6.31 2.92
CA GLN A 86 -10.75 6.18 3.50
C GLN A 86 -11.66 5.31 2.63
N GLY A 87 -11.53 5.44 1.30
CA GLY A 87 -12.42 4.84 0.32
C GLY A 87 -11.76 3.82 -0.61
N ASN A 88 -10.46 3.54 -0.45
CA ASN A 88 -9.67 2.89 -1.48
C ASN A 88 -9.17 1.49 -1.06
N PHE A 89 -9.91 0.84 -0.17
CA PHE A 89 -9.55 -0.49 0.33
C PHE A 89 -10.78 -1.39 0.44
N SER A 90 -10.67 -2.61 -0.07
CA SER A 90 -11.68 -3.65 0.00
C SER A 90 -11.09 -4.88 0.68
N ILE A 91 -11.69 -5.28 1.81
CA ILE A 91 -11.28 -6.48 2.55
C ILE A 91 -11.34 -7.73 1.67
N PRO A 92 -12.41 -8.02 0.91
CA PRO A 92 -12.46 -9.19 0.04
C PRO A 92 -11.38 -9.21 -1.04
N ILE A 93 -11.10 -8.06 -1.68
CA ILE A 93 -10.05 -7.97 -2.72
C ILE A 93 -8.67 -8.24 -2.10
N ALA A 94 -8.36 -7.62 -0.97
CA ALA A 94 -7.09 -7.82 -0.28
C ALA A 94 -6.90 -9.27 0.17
N MET A 95 -7.94 -9.88 0.75
CA MET A 95 -7.88 -11.27 1.21
C MET A 95 -7.62 -12.27 0.07
N GLU A 96 -8.31 -12.10 -1.06
CA GLU A 96 -8.11 -13.00 -2.20
C GLU A 96 -6.72 -12.81 -2.81
N ALA A 97 -6.25 -11.57 -2.99
CA ALA A 97 -4.91 -11.29 -3.48
C ALA A 97 -3.81 -11.86 -2.56
N ILE A 98 -3.94 -11.66 -1.25
CA ILE A 98 -2.99 -12.19 -0.25
C ILE A 98 -2.98 -13.73 -0.27
N LYS A 99 -4.14 -14.37 -0.35
CA LYS A 99 -4.29 -15.82 -0.45
C LYS A 99 -3.59 -16.38 -1.71
N GLU A 100 -3.62 -15.67 -2.82
CA GLU A 100 -2.89 -16.01 -4.05
C GLU A 100 -1.38 -15.69 -3.97
N GLY A 101 -0.89 -15.15 -2.86
CA GLY A 101 0.50 -14.74 -2.68
C GLY A 101 0.84 -13.41 -3.37
N PHE A 102 -0.16 -12.67 -3.88
CA PHE A 102 0.05 -11.35 -4.47
C PHE A 102 0.04 -10.27 -3.38
N LEU A 103 1.15 -10.20 -2.66
CA LEU A 103 1.35 -9.25 -1.55
C LEU A 103 1.75 -7.86 -2.08
N PRO A 104 1.49 -6.77 -1.32
CA PRO A 104 1.96 -5.43 -1.68
C PRO A 104 3.48 -5.35 -1.60
N ASP A 105 4.10 -4.44 -2.34
CA ASP A 105 5.52 -4.11 -2.19
C ASP A 105 5.73 -3.15 -1.01
N THR A 106 4.82 -2.18 -0.84
CA THR A 106 4.81 -1.25 0.28
C THR A 106 3.44 -1.14 0.92
N ILE A 107 3.43 -0.73 2.19
CA ILE A 107 2.21 -0.50 2.95
C ILE A 107 2.21 0.96 3.40
N SER A 108 1.22 1.71 2.91
CA SER A 108 0.99 3.09 3.32
C SER A 108 -0.49 3.35 3.61
N THR A 109 -0.79 4.50 4.19
CA THR A 109 -2.13 4.80 4.73
C THR A 109 -2.95 5.74 3.87
N ASP A 110 -2.34 6.52 2.99
CA ASP A 110 -3.01 7.67 2.37
C ASP A 110 -3.65 8.63 3.41
N LEU A 111 -2.99 8.74 4.59
CA LEU A 111 -3.49 9.56 5.69
C LEU A 111 -3.30 11.04 5.35
N ASN A 112 -4.36 11.81 5.46
CA ASN A 112 -4.36 13.25 5.21
C ASN A 112 -5.30 13.97 6.20
N ILE A 113 -5.37 15.30 6.12
CA ILE A 113 -6.14 16.11 7.06
C ILE A 113 -7.65 15.81 7.06
N GLU A 114 -8.19 15.29 5.97
CA GLU A 114 -9.61 14.99 5.83
C GLU A 114 -9.96 13.63 6.43
N ASN A 115 -8.99 12.73 6.53
CA ASN A 115 -9.23 11.34 6.95
C ASN A 115 -8.40 10.88 8.16
N TRP A 116 -7.57 11.75 8.73
CA TRP A 116 -6.62 11.38 9.79
C TRP A 116 -7.27 10.79 11.07
N ASN A 117 -8.54 11.02 11.29
CA ASN A 117 -9.29 10.48 12.44
C ASN A 117 -10.36 9.46 12.01
N HIS A 118 -10.26 8.95 10.77
CA HIS A 118 -11.24 8.04 10.24
C HIS A 118 -11.02 6.61 10.74
N PRO A 119 -12.06 5.91 11.25
CA PRO A 119 -11.92 4.61 11.92
C PRO A 119 -11.36 3.49 11.03
N TYR A 120 -11.37 3.64 9.70
CA TYR A 120 -10.85 2.63 8.79
C TYR A 120 -9.33 2.68 8.60
N ILE A 121 -8.69 3.83 8.85
CA ILE A 121 -7.29 4.08 8.53
C ILE A 121 -6.50 4.78 9.65
N PHE A 122 -7.06 5.00 10.76
CA PHE A 122 -6.56 5.81 11.89
C PHE A 122 -5.01 5.92 12.02
N SER A 123 -4.26 4.86 11.69
CA SER A 123 -2.80 4.84 11.74
C SER A 123 -2.21 3.76 10.83
N LEU A 124 -0.90 3.90 10.54
CA LEU A 124 -0.14 2.86 9.83
C LEU A 124 -0.18 1.51 10.59
N LEU A 125 -0.09 1.54 11.91
CA LEU A 125 -0.14 0.33 12.75
C LEU A 125 -1.49 -0.39 12.66
N LEU A 126 -2.59 0.36 12.50
CA LEU A 126 -3.91 -0.23 12.27
C LEU A 126 -3.99 -0.90 10.90
N THR A 127 -3.43 -0.27 9.86
CA THR A 127 -3.33 -0.86 8.51
C THR A 127 -2.50 -2.14 8.53
N MET A 128 -1.34 -2.12 9.19
CA MET A 128 -0.48 -3.30 9.37
C MET A 128 -1.21 -4.42 10.10
N SER A 129 -1.88 -4.11 11.21
CA SER A 129 -2.67 -5.08 11.98
C SER A 129 -3.80 -5.71 11.17
N LYS A 130 -4.47 -4.90 10.33
CA LYS A 130 -5.50 -5.36 9.40
C LYS A 130 -4.94 -6.36 8.37
N LEU A 131 -3.78 -6.07 7.78
CA LEU A 131 -3.13 -6.96 6.83
C LEU A 131 -2.62 -8.25 7.49
N MET A 132 -2.16 -8.19 8.73
CA MET A 132 -1.84 -9.39 9.53
C MET A 132 -3.09 -10.25 9.73
N ALA A 133 -4.25 -9.66 10.04
CA ALA A 133 -5.52 -10.38 10.17
C ALA A 133 -5.97 -11.03 8.86
N MET A 134 -5.48 -10.57 7.70
CA MET A 134 -5.71 -11.15 6.37
C MET A 134 -4.70 -12.25 5.99
N GLY A 135 -3.70 -12.53 6.83
CA GLY A 135 -2.75 -13.63 6.64
C GLY A 135 -1.32 -13.22 6.30
N MET A 136 -0.98 -11.93 6.25
CA MET A 136 0.42 -11.51 6.15
C MET A 136 1.14 -11.76 7.48
N SER A 137 2.39 -12.23 7.44
CA SER A 137 3.19 -12.38 8.65
C SER A 137 3.61 -11.03 9.24
N PHE A 138 3.96 -11.01 10.53
CA PHE A 138 4.49 -9.81 11.18
C PHE A 138 5.75 -9.30 10.48
N GLU A 139 6.66 -10.18 10.13
CA GLU A 139 7.91 -9.85 9.43
C GLU A 139 7.64 -9.21 8.06
N GLU A 140 6.64 -9.72 7.33
CA GLU A 140 6.28 -9.17 6.04
C GLU A 140 5.72 -7.77 6.14
N VAL A 141 4.83 -7.49 7.10
CA VAL A 141 4.28 -6.13 7.25
C VAL A 141 5.34 -5.15 7.73
N ILE A 142 6.23 -5.55 8.66
CA ILE A 142 7.34 -4.71 9.12
C ILE A 142 8.29 -4.37 7.96
N ARG A 143 8.72 -5.37 7.20
CA ARG A 143 9.65 -5.16 6.08
C ARG A 143 9.11 -4.18 5.06
N ARG A 144 7.81 -4.23 4.75
CA ARG A 144 7.16 -3.39 3.73
C ARG A 144 6.96 -1.93 4.16
N VAL A 145 7.01 -1.64 5.44
CA VAL A 145 6.97 -0.27 5.98
C VAL A 145 8.36 0.25 6.38
N THR A 146 9.41 -0.56 6.27
CA THR A 146 10.77 -0.22 6.67
C THR A 146 11.77 -0.48 5.53
N SER A 147 12.48 -1.60 5.52
CA SER A 147 13.59 -1.86 4.61
C SER A 147 13.18 -1.87 3.13
N THR A 148 12.07 -2.52 2.79
CA THR A 148 11.60 -2.55 1.40
C THR A 148 11.18 -1.15 0.93
N ALA A 149 10.49 -0.38 1.76
CA ALA A 149 10.16 1.01 1.45
C ALA A 149 11.44 1.84 1.25
N ALA A 150 12.42 1.72 2.16
CA ALA A 150 13.70 2.42 2.03
C ALA A 150 14.46 2.05 0.74
N GLU A 151 14.49 0.77 0.37
CA GLU A 151 15.09 0.30 -0.89
C GLU A 151 14.40 0.91 -2.11
N ILE A 152 13.07 0.83 -2.15
CA ILE A 152 12.26 1.36 -3.27
C ILE A 152 12.46 2.86 -3.43
N TYR A 153 12.53 3.61 -2.34
CA TYR A 153 12.65 5.08 -2.39
C TYR A 153 14.09 5.60 -2.41
N GLY A 154 15.10 4.70 -2.47
CA GLY A 154 16.51 5.08 -2.59
C GLY A 154 17.16 5.52 -1.29
N GLU A 155 16.56 5.14 -0.16
CA GLU A 155 17.06 5.47 1.20
C GLU A 155 17.71 4.26 1.90
N ALA A 156 17.95 3.17 1.16
CA ALA A 156 18.64 1.99 1.68
C ALA A 156 20.03 2.37 2.25
N GLY A 157 20.34 1.84 3.42
CA GLY A 157 21.56 2.15 4.14
C GLY A 157 21.55 3.46 4.94
N LYS A 158 20.49 4.28 4.80
CA LYS A 158 20.27 5.46 5.65
C LYS A 158 19.19 5.23 6.69
N MET A 159 18.11 4.56 6.30
CA MET A 159 16.96 4.26 7.17
C MET A 159 16.34 2.90 6.82
N GLY A 160 15.29 2.51 7.57
CA GLY A 160 14.56 1.26 7.34
C GLY A 160 15.26 0.03 7.90
N THR A 161 16.31 0.18 8.69
CA THR A 161 17.11 -0.87 9.31
C THR A 161 17.65 -0.41 10.66
N LEU A 162 18.01 -1.38 11.52
CA LEU A 162 18.67 -1.13 12.81
C LEU A 162 20.19 -1.30 12.73
N ALA A 163 20.78 -1.25 11.53
CA ALA A 163 22.22 -1.35 11.35
C ALA A 163 22.94 -0.12 11.94
N GLU A 164 24.14 -0.34 12.48
CA GLU A 164 24.97 0.75 12.99
C GLU A 164 25.29 1.76 11.87
N GLY A 165 25.19 3.05 12.19
CA GLY A 165 25.46 4.14 11.26
C GLY A 165 24.25 4.60 10.44
N THR A 166 23.07 4.01 10.63
CA THR A 166 21.82 4.50 10.03
C THR A 166 21.12 5.52 10.93
N CYS A 167 20.08 6.20 10.41
CA CYS A 167 19.26 7.12 11.21
C CYS A 167 18.67 6.40 12.42
N ALA A 168 18.75 7.05 13.59
CA ALA A 168 18.22 6.54 14.84
C ALA A 168 16.71 6.87 14.97
N ASP A 169 15.92 6.48 13.96
CA ASP A 169 14.47 6.59 13.92
C ASP A 169 13.87 5.20 14.18
N ILE A 170 13.40 4.97 15.39
CA ILE A 170 12.99 3.64 15.86
C ILE A 170 11.63 3.73 16.53
N THR A 171 10.71 2.86 16.14
CA THR A 171 9.45 2.66 16.85
C THR A 171 9.47 1.33 17.59
N ILE A 172 9.23 1.36 18.89
CA ILE A 172 9.08 0.18 19.73
C ILE A 172 7.60 -0.19 19.75
N LEU A 173 7.29 -1.41 19.32
CA LEU A 173 5.92 -1.89 19.18
C LEU A 173 5.62 -3.00 20.18
N GLU A 174 4.40 -3.02 20.67
CA GLU A 174 3.79 -4.18 21.32
C GLU A 174 2.77 -4.81 20.37
N CYS A 175 2.80 -6.14 20.25
CA CYS A 175 1.75 -6.90 19.57
C CYS A 175 0.76 -7.43 20.61
N GLN A 176 -0.28 -6.65 20.88
CA GLN A 176 -1.31 -7.03 21.85
C GLN A 176 -2.21 -8.13 21.30
N GLN A 177 -2.40 -9.19 22.07
CA GLN A 177 -3.41 -10.21 21.79
C GLN A 177 -4.78 -9.66 22.17
N LYS A 178 -5.49 -9.18 21.17
CA LYS A 178 -6.77 -8.50 21.34
C LYS A 178 -7.65 -8.71 20.12
N GLU A 179 -8.91 -9.05 20.35
CA GLU A 179 -9.90 -9.06 19.28
C GLU A 179 -10.15 -7.63 18.78
N VAL A 180 -10.01 -7.45 17.47
CA VAL A 180 -10.20 -6.17 16.80
C VAL A 180 -11.09 -6.36 15.58
N LEU A 181 -12.15 -5.57 15.50
CA LEU A 181 -13.02 -5.54 14.34
C LEU A 181 -12.51 -4.49 13.34
N PHE A 182 -12.01 -4.96 12.21
CA PHE A 182 -11.64 -4.13 11.07
C PHE A 182 -12.81 -3.98 10.11
N ARG A 183 -12.93 -2.81 9.49
CA ARG A 183 -13.95 -2.51 8.50
C ARG A 183 -13.35 -1.83 7.28
N ASP A 184 -14.07 -1.91 6.15
CA ASP A 184 -13.83 -1.10 4.97
C ASP A 184 -15.06 -0.23 4.62
N LYS A 185 -14.93 0.61 3.57
CA LYS A 185 -16.03 1.50 3.15
C LYS A 185 -17.25 0.75 2.61
N TYR A 186 -17.09 -0.51 2.23
CA TYR A 186 -18.17 -1.34 1.70
C TYR A 186 -18.90 -2.11 2.79
N HIS A 187 -18.63 -1.79 4.07
CA HIS A 187 -19.17 -2.45 5.25
C HIS A 187 -18.77 -3.93 5.41
N ASN A 188 -17.71 -4.37 4.71
CA ASN A 188 -17.14 -5.66 5.01
C ASN A 188 -16.42 -5.61 6.36
N GLU A 189 -16.54 -6.70 7.11
CA GLU A 189 -15.98 -6.85 8.44
C GLU A 189 -14.95 -7.98 8.47
N LEU A 190 -13.88 -7.79 9.23
CA LEU A 190 -12.86 -8.79 9.50
C LEU A 190 -12.47 -8.72 10.96
N ILE A 191 -12.51 -9.86 11.65
CA ILE A 191 -12.06 -9.97 13.02
C ILE A 191 -10.60 -10.42 13.01
N GLY A 192 -9.71 -9.62 13.61
CA GLY A 192 -8.34 -9.97 13.89
C GLY A 192 -8.12 -10.25 15.38
N ASN A 193 -7.05 -10.97 15.70
CA ASN A 193 -6.74 -11.39 17.08
C ASN A 193 -5.51 -10.66 17.65
N SER A 194 -4.97 -9.69 16.92
CA SER A 194 -3.82 -8.91 17.36
C SER A 194 -3.89 -7.46 16.88
N LEU A 195 -3.32 -6.57 17.68
CA LEU A 195 -3.22 -5.13 17.41
C LEU A 195 -1.80 -4.66 17.72
N LEU A 196 -1.18 -4.01 16.74
CA LEU A 196 0.11 -3.35 16.93
C LEU A 196 -0.10 -1.99 17.62
N MET A 197 0.59 -1.79 18.74
CA MET A 197 0.53 -0.55 19.52
C MET A 197 1.91 0.06 19.65
N PRO A 198 2.06 1.39 19.50
CA PRO A 198 3.33 2.06 19.75
C PRO A 198 3.56 2.15 21.26
N MET A 199 4.73 1.74 21.72
CA MET A 199 5.17 1.85 23.10
C MET A 199 6.11 3.03 23.32
N ALA A 200 6.96 3.29 22.34
CA ALA A 200 7.85 4.45 22.31
C ALA A 200 8.29 4.74 20.89
N THR A 201 8.65 5.96 20.60
CA THR A 201 9.24 6.40 19.35
C THR A 201 10.54 7.14 19.63
N ILE A 202 11.57 6.81 18.88
CA ILE A 202 12.86 7.51 18.88
C ILE A 202 12.96 8.19 17.53
N ILE A 203 13.26 9.48 17.52
CA ILE A 203 13.46 10.30 16.32
C ILE A 203 14.80 11.02 16.48
N ASP A 204 15.70 10.81 15.52
CA ASP A 204 17.07 11.37 15.57
C ASP A 204 17.77 11.09 16.93
N GLY A 205 17.58 9.88 17.45
CA GLY A 205 18.12 9.43 18.72
C GLY A 205 17.43 9.98 19.98
N GLN A 206 16.38 10.78 19.85
CA GLN A 206 15.62 11.33 20.99
C GLN A 206 14.35 10.51 21.24
N LEU A 207 14.11 10.14 22.49
CA LEU A 207 12.96 9.34 22.91
C LEU A 207 11.72 10.21 23.11
N PHE A 208 10.62 9.77 22.51
CA PHE A 208 9.27 10.33 22.69
C PHE A 208 8.33 9.23 23.20
N TYR A 209 7.43 9.60 24.12
CA TYR A 209 6.42 8.72 24.72
C TYR A 209 5.01 9.11 24.27
#